data_08fca49fb07cfd8a184ec0de8a878058
#
_entry.id   08fca49fb07cfd8a184ec0de8a878058
#
_cell.length_a   1.000
_cell.length_b   1.000
_cell.length_c   1.000
_cell.angle_alpha   90.00
_cell.angle_beta   90.00
_cell.angle_gamma   90.00
#
_symmetry.space_group_name_H-M   'P 1'
#
loop_
_entity.id
_entity.type
_entity.pdbx_description
1 polymer ?
#
loop_
_entity_poly.entity_id
_entity_poly.type
_entity_poly.pdbx_seq_one_letter_code
_entity_poly.pdbx_strand_id
1 'polypeptide(L)'
;FRTQLDPDRFPDVDWMDMVLRDGAWSSRATLNMRGGGKTARYFVSGSYQDQQGMYKTDKSLKDYNTNAHFRKWTYRMNVDIDITKTTLLKVGVSGSLRKQNDTGSGTDNLWTVLMGYNSIMMPAEYSDGKIPGWADKDDNMNPWVMTTQSGYNESWKNNIQTSLTLEQKLDFVTKGLRFVGRFGYDTYNSNWIKRYKSPAAYKADRYRQPDGTLNFTKIRDEKVMSQSSNSEGEKREFFEWELHYSRAFKTHHVGGVLKYTQASKIFTQNIGTDLKNGIPYRNQGIAGRFNYNWNYRYFIDFNFGYNGSENFHKDHRFGFFPAISGAWNLAEEPFMKKIAGKWLNMLKIRYSYGKTGNDALYEGNKRVRFPYLYSIATDNNVYH
;
A
#
# COMPACT_ATOMS: atom_id res chain seq x y z
N PHE A 1 -10.06 -35.78 32.69
CA PHE A 1 -10.05 -35.17 31.36
C PHE A 1 -10.38 -36.20 30.28
N ARG A 2 -9.67 -37.31 30.14
CA ARG A 2 -9.91 -38.29 29.07
C ARG A 2 -11.25 -38.98 29.08
N THR A 3 -11.90 -39.08 30.23
CA THR A 3 -13.22 -39.74 30.39
C THR A 3 -14.39 -38.81 30.11
N GLN A 4 -14.19 -37.51 30.02
CA GLN A 4 -15.22 -36.47 29.83
C GLN A 4 -16.47 -36.62 30.72
N LEU A 5 -16.31 -37.12 31.93
CA LEU A 5 -17.40 -37.33 32.89
C LEU A 5 -18.06 -36.00 33.29
N ASP A 6 -17.33 -34.89 33.28
CA ASP A 6 -17.84 -33.55 33.56
C ASP A 6 -17.17 -32.52 32.62
N PRO A 7 -17.61 -32.40 31.38
CA PRO A 7 -16.99 -31.55 30.38
C PRO A 7 -17.07 -30.05 30.71
N ASP A 8 -18.03 -29.64 31.51
CA ASP A 8 -18.17 -28.25 31.95
C ASP A 8 -17.01 -27.82 32.86
N ARG A 9 -16.53 -28.74 33.70
CA ARG A 9 -15.46 -28.49 34.68
C ARG A 9 -14.10 -28.99 34.25
N PHE A 10 -14.04 -30.04 33.43
CA PHE A 10 -12.84 -30.68 32.96
C PHE A 10 -12.87 -30.82 31.45
N PRO A 11 -12.89 -29.71 30.73
CA PRO A 11 -12.94 -29.72 29.27
C PRO A 11 -11.66 -30.31 28.67
N ASP A 12 -11.78 -30.84 27.47
CA ASP A 12 -10.66 -31.20 26.60
C ASP A 12 -11.02 -30.77 25.19
N VAL A 13 -10.71 -29.53 24.87
CA VAL A 13 -11.14 -28.85 23.65
C VAL A 13 -9.96 -28.71 22.70
N ASP A 14 -10.04 -29.28 21.53
CA ASP A 14 -9.14 -28.92 20.43
C ASP A 14 -9.65 -27.63 19.79
N TRP A 15 -9.05 -26.51 20.21
CA TRP A 15 -9.42 -25.19 19.74
C TRP A 15 -9.16 -25.00 18.25
N MET A 16 -8.11 -25.65 17.71
CA MET A 16 -7.79 -25.56 16.28
C MET A 16 -8.86 -26.27 15.45
N ASP A 17 -9.18 -27.52 15.80
CA ASP A 17 -10.23 -28.25 15.11
C ASP A 17 -11.60 -27.58 15.29
N MET A 18 -11.89 -27.03 16.48
CA MET A 18 -13.16 -26.37 16.74
C MET A 18 -13.37 -25.11 15.88
N VAL A 19 -12.34 -24.31 15.69
CA VAL A 19 -12.41 -22.98 15.03
C VAL A 19 -12.14 -23.08 13.54
N LEU A 20 -11.26 -23.99 13.12
CA LEU A 20 -10.79 -24.07 11.73
C LEU A 20 -11.51 -25.17 10.94
N ARG A 21 -11.66 -24.93 9.65
CA ARG A 21 -12.09 -25.92 8.65
C ARG A 21 -10.87 -26.68 8.15
N ASP A 22 -11.07 -27.88 7.67
CA ASP A 22 -10.03 -28.69 7.01
C ASP A 22 -9.51 -28.04 5.72
N GLY A 23 -10.30 -27.17 5.10
CA GLY A 23 -9.91 -26.46 3.90
C GLY A 23 -10.85 -25.31 3.54
N ALA A 24 -10.35 -24.42 2.69
CA ALA A 24 -11.12 -23.32 2.12
C ALA A 24 -10.86 -23.20 0.62
N TRP A 25 -11.88 -22.79 -0.12
CA TRP A 25 -11.79 -22.59 -1.54
C TRP A 25 -11.15 -21.27 -1.88
N SER A 26 -10.22 -21.32 -2.83
CA SER A 26 -9.66 -20.12 -3.49
C SER A 26 -9.80 -20.29 -5.00
N SER A 27 -10.39 -19.30 -5.65
CA SER A 27 -10.55 -19.27 -7.09
C SER A 27 -10.01 -17.98 -7.68
N ARG A 28 -9.48 -18.07 -8.89
CA ARG A 28 -9.02 -16.91 -9.65
C ARG A 28 -9.35 -17.13 -11.13
N ALA A 29 -10.01 -16.14 -11.71
CA ALA A 29 -10.25 -16.05 -13.15
C ALA A 29 -9.49 -14.83 -13.70
N THR A 30 -8.84 -14.99 -14.84
CA THR A 30 -8.14 -13.90 -15.53
C THR A 30 -8.43 -13.96 -17.01
N LEU A 31 -8.87 -12.83 -17.56
CA LEU A 31 -9.08 -12.65 -18.99
C LEU A 31 -8.15 -11.58 -19.51
N ASN A 32 -7.40 -11.89 -20.54
CA ASN A 32 -6.52 -10.97 -21.22
C ASN A 32 -6.86 -10.92 -22.70
N MET A 33 -6.97 -9.71 -23.24
CA MET A 33 -7.15 -9.46 -24.66
C MET A 33 -6.07 -8.50 -25.14
N ARG A 34 -5.49 -8.79 -26.27
CA ARG A 34 -4.53 -7.92 -26.94
C ARG A 34 -4.78 -7.93 -28.43
N GLY A 35 -4.61 -6.79 -29.03
CA GLY A 35 -4.79 -6.67 -30.47
C GLY A 35 -4.28 -5.34 -30.96
N GLY A 36 -4.36 -5.15 -32.24
CA GLY A 36 -3.99 -3.89 -32.84
C GLY A 36 -3.78 -3.98 -34.35
N GLY A 37 -3.64 -2.83 -34.92
CA GLY A 37 -3.36 -2.62 -36.33
C GLY A 37 -2.20 -1.64 -36.51
N LYS A 38 -2.15 -1.02 -37.68
CA LYS A 38 -1.08 -0.06 -38.02
C LYS A 38 -1.14 1.23 -37.20
N THR A 39 -2.31 1.61 -36.71
CA THR A 39 -2.54 2.91 -36.06
C THR A 39 -2.75 2.76 -34.53
N ALA A 40 -3.33 1.64 -34.10
CA ALA A 40 -3.64 1.46 -32.68
C ALA A 40 -3.29 0.06 -32.23
N ARG A 41 -2.83 -0.05 -30.98
CA ARG A 41 -2.55 -1.29 -30.25
C ARG A 41 -3.21 -1.20 -28.90
N TYR A 42 -3.79 -2.30 -28.46
CA TYR A 42 -4.43 -2.33 -27.14
C TYR A 42 -4.14 -3.61 -26.37
N PHE A 43 -4.15 -3.47 -25.09
CA PHE A 43 -4.13 -4.54 -24.12
C PHE A 43 -5.21 -4.27 -23.06
N VAL A 44 -6.09 -5.24 -22.85
CA VAL A 44 -7.11 -5.20 -21.81
C VAL A 44 -6.98 -6.45 -20.96
N SER A 45 -6.99 -6.29 -19.66
CA SER A 45 -6.93 -7.39 -18.69
C SER A 45 -7.96 -7.16 -17.60
N GLY A 46 -8.68 -8.24 -17.26
CA GLY A 46 -9.55 -8.29 -16.10
C GLY A 46 -9.26 -9.55 -15.30
N SER A 47 -9.21 -9.43 -13.97
CA SER A 47 -9.12 -10.60 -13.10
C SER A 47 -10.07 -10.48 -11.91
N TYR A 48 -10.61 -11.60 -11.52
CA TYR A 48 -11.40 -11.78 -10.31
C TYR A 48 -10.74 -12.85 -9.45
N GLN A 49 -10.61 -12.56 -8.17
CA GLN A 49 -10.10 -13.49 -7.16
C GLN A 49 -11.12 -13.56 -6.02
N ASP A 50 -11.44 -14.78 -5.60
CA ASP A 50 -12.29 -15.10 -4.46
C ASP A 50 -11.53 -16.06 -3.55
N GLN A 51 -11.44 -15.74 -2.27
CA GLN A 51 -10.80 -16.59 -1.26
C GLN A 51 -11.70 -16.66 -0.04
N GLN A 52 -12.16 -17.86 0.25
CA GLN A 52 -12.92 -18.12 1.46
C GLN A 52 -11.98 -18.28 2.66
N GLY A 53 -12.45 -17.86 3.82
CA GLY A 53 -11.73 -18.04 5.08
C GLY A 53 -11.79 -19.47 5.59
N MET A 54 -10.84 -19.77 6.46
CA MET A 54 -10.68 -21.08 7.10
C MET A 54 -11.53 -21.24 8.36
N TYR A 55 -12.28 -20.23 8.79
CA TYR A 55 -13.03 -20.30 10.04
C TYR A 55 -14.34 -21.05 9.87
N LYS A 56 -14.68 -21.85 10.87
CA LYS A 56 -16.02 -22.40 11.02
C LYS A 56 -17.01 -21.27 11.36
N THR A 57 -18.25 -21.42 10.97
CA THR A 57 -19.34 -20.48 11.24
C THR A 57 -20.44 -21.18 12.01
N ASP A 58 -21.04 -20.47 12.95
CA ASP A 58 -22.23 -20.97 13.63
C ASP A 58 -23.43 -20.89 12.67
N LYS A 59 -24.02 -22.06 12.38
CA LYS A 59 -25.16 -22.16 11.48
C LYS A 59 -26.47 -21.59 12.04
N SER A 60 -26.52 -21.36 13.36
CA SER A 60 -27.67 -20.74 14.02
C SER A 60 -27.72 -19.23 13.77
N LEU A 61 -26.58 -18.60 13.48
CA LEU A 61 -26.48 -17.18 13.15
C LEU A 61 -26.80 -16.95 11.68
N LYS A 62 -28.02 -16.47 11.40
CA LYS A 62 -28.51 -16.22 10.04
C LYS A 62 -28.28 -14.79 9.56
N ASP A 63 -28.06 -13.85 10.48
CA ASP A 63 -28.12 -12.43 10.20
C ASP A 63 -26.83 -11.86 9.58
N TYR A 64 -25.70 -12.52 9.81
CA TYR A 64 -24.40 -12.07 9.28
C TYR A 64 -23.39 -13.22 9.20
N ASN A 65 -22.36 -13.02 8.39
CA ASN A 65 -21.27 -13.99 8.21
C ASN A 65 -19.99 -13.47 8.88
N THR A 66 -19.49 -14.22 9.85
CA THR A 66 -18.27 -13.92 10.60
C THR A 66 -17.01 -14.45 9.96
N ASN A 67 -17.12 -15.36 8.96
CA ASN A 67 -15.95 -15.96 8.33
C ASN A 67 -15.18 -14.92 7.51
N ALA A 68 -13.86 -15.05 7.52
CA ALA A 68 -13.02 -14.28 6.64
C ALA A 68 -13.37 -14.56 5.17
N HIS A 69 -13.48 -13.54 4.37
CA HIS A 69 -13.75 -13.65 2.94
C HIS A 69 -13.06 -12.52 2.20
N PHE A 70 -12.24 -12.86 1.23
CA PHE A 70 -11.51 -11.91 0.42
C PHE A 70 -11.94 -12.01 -1.04
N ARG A 71 -12.34 -10.86 -1.61
CA ARG A 71 -12.65 -10.72 -3.04
C ARG A 71 -11.86 -9.56 -3.62
N LYS A 72 -11.30 -9.77 -4.80
CA LYS A 72 -10.56 -8.74 -5.51
C LYS A 72 -10.87 -8.76 -7.00
N TRP A 73 -11.29 -7.62 -7.51
CA TRP A 73 -11.38 -7.33 -8.94
C TRP A 73 -10.18 -6.47 -9.32
N THR A 74 -9.55 -6.82 -10.42
CA THR A 74 -8.45 -6.01 -10.98
C THR A 74 -8.71 -5.83 -12.46
N TYR A 75 -8.54 -4.62 -12.94
CA TYR A 75 -8.66 -4.29 -14.35
C TYR A 75 -7.48 -3.44 -14.82
N ARG A 76 -7.11 -3.63 -16.08
CA ARG A 76 -6.09 -2.84 -16.75
C ARG A 76 -6.43 -2.69 -18.22
N MET A 77 -6.33 -1.47 -18.72
CA MET A 77 -6.44 -1.14 -20.13
C MET A 77 -5.27 -0.25 -20.51
N ASN A 78 -4.54 -0.63 -21.54
CA ASN A 78 -3.52 0.19 -22.17
C ASN A 78 -3.86 0.30 -23.65
N VAL A 79 -3.80 1.51 -24.18
CA VAL A 79 -4.02 1.78 -25.61
C VAL A 79 -2.92 2.69 -26.09
N ASP A 80 -2.21 2.26 -27.13
CA ASP A 80 -1.22 3.02 -27.84
C ASP A 80 -1.77 3.40 -29.21
N ILE A 81 -1.78 4.69 -29.52
CA ILE A 81 -2.36 5.25 -30.77
C ILE A 81 -1.28 6.05 -31.49
N ASP A 82 -0.88 5.59 -32.68
CA ASP A 82 -0.03 6.36 -33.58
C ASP A 82 -0.89 7.43 -34.28
N ILE A 83 -0.99 8.63 -33.67
CA ILE A 83 -1.78 9.75 -34.21
C ILE A 83 -1.20 10.19 -35.58
N THR A 84 0.12 10.23 -35.62
CA THR A 84 0.90 10.44 -36.83
C THR A 84 2.12 9.53 -36.87
N LYS A 85 2.92 9.54 -37.92
CA LYS A 85 4.20 8.80 -38.00
C LYS A 85 5.22 9.25 -36.93
N THR A 86 5.01 10.42 -36.35
CA THR A 86 5.93 11.04 -35.37
C THR A 86 5.29 11.25 -34.02
N THR A 87 3.97 11.04 -33.88
CA THR A 87 3.20 11.30 -32.66
C THR A 87 2.56 10.03 -32.17
N LEU A 88 2.92 9.60 -30.95
CA LEU A 88 2.35 8.46 -30.27
C LEU A 88 1.62 8.91 -28.99
N LEU A 89 0.37 8.55 -28.85
CA LEU A 89 -0.44 8.75 -27.66
C LEU A 89 -0.60 7.40 -26.95
N LYS A 90 -0.28 7.35 -25.66
CA LYS A 90 -0.50 6.18 -24.80
C LYS A 90 -1.50 6.54 -23.72
N VAL A 91 -2.53 5.75 -23.59
CA VAL A 91 -3.56 5.87 -22.55
C VAL A 91 -3.55 4.63 -21.70
N GLY A 92 -3.37 4.77 -20.41
CA GLY A 92 -3.39 3.69 -19.44
C GLY A 92 -4.43 3.95 -18.37
N VAL A 93 -5.25 2.95 -18.08
CA VAL A 93 -6.17 2.93 -16.94
C VAL A 93 -6.01 1.60 -16.26
N SER A 94 -5.79 1.61 -14.96
CA SER A 94 -5.75 0.39 -14.16
C SER A 94 -6.36 0.63 -12.78
N GLY A 95 -6.85 -0.43 -12.18
CA GLY A 95 -7.38 -0.32 -10.85
C GLY A 95 -7.71 -1.66 -10.24
N SER A 96 -8.06 -1.59 -8.96
CA SER A 96 -8.55 -2.74 -8.23
C SER A 96 -9.59 -2.33 -7.20
N LEU A 97 -10.61 -3.15 -7.05
CA LEU A 97 -11.56 -3.11 -5.96
C LEU A 97 -11.34 -4.36 -5.11
N ARG A 98 -11.06 -4.17 -3.83
CA ARG A 98 -10.94 -5.24 -2.84
C ARG A 98 -12.05 -5.12 -1.83
N LYS A 99 -12.76 -6.21 -1.59
CA LYS A 99 -13.69 -6.36 -0.48
C LYS A 99 -13.16 -7.48 0.42
N GLN A 100 -13.10 -7.22 1.72
CA GLN A 100 -12.68 -8.20 2.71
C GLN A 100 -13.64 -8.18 3.88
N ASN A 101 -14.06 -9.35 4.30
CA ASN A 101 -14.78 -9.58 5.54
C ASN A 101 -13.86 -10.30 6.52
N ASP A 102 -14.04 -10.08 7.81
CA ASP A 102 -13.30 -10.73 8.88
C ASP A 102 -14.17 -10.81 10.14
N THR A 103 -13.72 -11.56 11.17
CA THR A 103 -14.42 -11.64 12.45
C THR A 103 -14.47 -10.28 13.15
N GLY A 104 -15.47 -10.05 13.97
CA GLY A 104 -15.59 -8.81 14.75
C GLY A 104 -14.45 -8.61 15.75
N SER A 105 -13.84 -9.69 16.26
CA SER A 105 -12.67 -9.63 17.14
C SER A 105 -11.37 -9.29 16.41
N GLY A 106 -11.33 -9.47 15.09
CA GLY A 106 -10.14 -9.28 14.26
C GLY A 106 -9.22 -10.52 14.25
N THR A 107 -8.57 -10.75 13.12
CA THR A 107 -7.73 -11.94 12.89
C THR A 107 -6.56 -12.02 13.88
N ASP A 108 -5.83 -10.94 14.08
CA ASP A 108 -4.62 -10.95 14.93
C ASP A 108 -4.95 -11.29 16.37
N ASN A 109 -6.05 -10.71 16.91
CA ASN A 109 -6.50 -11.01 18.26
C ASN A 109 -6.99 -12.46 18.38
N LEU A 110 -7.77 -12.94 17.40
CA LEU A 110 -8.23 -14.33 17.37
C LEU A 110 -7.04 -15.31 17.39
N TRP A 111 -6.03 -15.11 16.57
CA TRP A 111 -4.86 -15.99 16.53
C TRP A 111 -4.02 -15.91 17.81
N THR A 112 -3.91 -14.75 18.43
CA THR A 112 -3.24 -14.59 19.72
C THR A 112 -3.91 -15.43 20.80
N VAL A 113 -5.24 -15.39 20.87
CA VAL A 113 -6.02 -16.15 21.84
C VAL A 113 -5.99 -17.64 21.51
N LEU A 114 -6.18 -18.02 20.23
CA LEU A 114 -6.18 -19.41 19.77
C LEU A 114 -4.87 -20.14 20.06
N MET A 115 -3.74 -19.45 19.91
CA MET A 115 -2.41 -20.00 20.22
C MET A 115 -2.10 -19.99 21.75
N GLY A 116 -2.75 -19.13 22.49
CA GLY A 116 -2.54 -19.00 23.95
C GLY A 116 -3.38 -19.93 24.80
N TYR A 117 -4.46 -20.49 24.25
CA TYR A 117 -5.37 -21.34 25.01
C TYR A 117 -4.97 -22.81 24.89
N ASN A 118 -4.94 -23.49 26.03
CA ASN A 118 -4.77 -24.93 26.09
C ASN A 118 -6.15 -25.64 26.12
N SER A 119 -6.17 -26.94 25.86
CA SER A 119 -7.39 -27.74 25.77
C SER A 119 -8.23 -27.82 27.03
N ILE A 120 -7.60 -27.63 28.19
CA ILE A 120 -8.24 -27.80 29.51
C ILE A 120 -8.65 -26.51 30.18
N MET A 121 -8.47 -25.37 29.48
CA MET A 121 -8.66 -24.04 30.06
C MET A 121 -10.13 -23.71 30.33
N MET A 122 -10.99 -23.98 29.36
CA MET A 122 -12.44 -23.77 29.44
C MET A 122 -13.15 -24.59 28.33
N PRO A 123 -14.43 -24.93 28.49
CA PRO A 123 -15.22 -25.45 27.37
C PRO A 123 -15.54 -24.33 26.37
N ALA A 124 -15.99 -24.68 25.18
CA ALA A 124 -16.46 -23.70 24.23
C ALA A 124 -17.80 -23.08 24.65
N GLU A 125 -18.65 -23.90 25.21
CA GLU A 125 -19.95 -23.56 25.77
C GLU A 125 -20.26 -24.55 26.90
N TYR A 126 -20.88 -24.08 27.96
CA TYR A 126 -21.35 -24.95 29.03
C TYR A 126 -22.59 -25.73 28.57
N SER A 127 -22.86 -26.85 29.23
CA SER A 127 -23.98 -27.75 28.86
C SER A 127 -25.37 -27.08 28.95
N ASP A 128 -25.51 -25.97 29.64
CA ASP A 128 -26.73 -25.15 29.75
C ASP A 128 -26.77 -23.97 28.75
N GLY A 129 -25.81 -23.89 27.83
CA GLY A 129 -25.74 -22.85 26.79
C GLY A 129 -25.05 -21.54 27.22
N LYS A 130 -24.51 -21.50 28.43
CA LYS A 130 -23.78 -20.33 28.91
C LYS A 130 -22.36 -20.29 28.30
N ILE A 131 -21.90 -19.10 27.98
CA ILE A 131 -20.56 -18.88 27.42
C ILE A 131 -19.55 -18.76 28.57
N PRO A 132 -18.50 -19.59 28.59
CA PRO A 132 -17.44 -19.48 29.58
C PRO A 132 -16.57 -18.25 29.32
N GLY A 133 -16.10 -17.63 30.44
CA GLY A 133 -15.15 -16.55 30.39
C GLY A 133 -14.07 -16.73 31.44
N TRP A 134 -12.91 -16.16 31.19
CA TRP A 134 -11.76 -16.26 32.09
C TRP A 134 -11.63 -15.05 33.03
N ALA A 135 -11.94 -13.87 32.51
CA ALA A 135 -11.89 -12.63 33.27
C ALA A 135 -12.97 -11.64 32.76
N ASP A 136 -13.16 -10.55 33.50
CA ASP A 136 -14.07 -9.46 33.15
C ASP A 136 -13.61 -8.58 31.98
N LYS A 137 -12.45 -8.87 31.40
CA LYS A 137 -11.91 -8.14 30.25
C LYS A 137 -12.50 -8.64 28.93
N ASP A 138 -12.84 -7.71 28.06
CA ASP A 138 -13.44 -7.97 26.74
C ASP A 138 -12.60 -8.85 25.82
N ASP A 139 -11.27 -8.77 25.95
CA ASP A 139 -10.32 -9.46 25.09
C ASP A 139 -10.16 -10.95 25.44
N ASN A 140 -10.76 -11.42 26.52
CA ASN A 140 -10.64 -12.79 27.02
C ASN A 140 -11.86 -13.66 26.68
N MET A 141 -12.42 -13.50 25.50
CA MET A 141 -13.41 -14.42 24.96
C MET A 141 -12.76 -15.71 24.50
N ASN A 142 -13.51 -16.82 24.56
CA ASN A 142 -12.99 -18.05 23.99
C ASN A 142 -12.91 -17.98 22.45
N PRO A 143 -12.01 -18.76 21.82
CA PRO A 143 -11.81 -18.72 20.36
C PRO A 143 -13.06 -18.99 19.54
N TRP A 144 -13.96 -19.86 20.01
CA TRP A 144 -15.22 -20.14 19.33
C TRP A 144 -16.12 -18.90 19.25
N VAL A 145 -16.30 -18.20 20.38
CA VAL A 145 -17.09 -16.97 20.43
C VAL A 145 -16.47 -15.87 19.59
N MET A 146 -15.14 -15.73 19.65
CA MET A 146 -14.41 -14.74 18.84
C MET A 146 -14.61 -14.97 17.33
N THR A 147 -14.70 -16.23 16.93
CA THR A 147 -14.88 -16.61 15.54
C THR A 147 -16.32 -16.47 15.08
N THR A 148 -17.29 -16.87 15.91
CA THR A 148 -18.68 -17.06 15.47
C THR A 148 -19.64 -15.99 15.97
N GLN A 149 -19.40 -15.41 17.15
CA GLN A 149 -20.39 -14.57 17.85
C GLN A 149 -19.92 -13.12 18.08
N SER A 150 -18.72 -12.75 17.69
CA SER A 150 -18.18 -11.40 17.95
C SER A 150 -18.58 -10.33 16.91
N GLY A 151 -19.45 -10.66 15.97
CA GLY A 151 -19.82 -9.77 14.87
C GLY A 151 -18.86 -9.89 13.68
N TYR A 152 -18.67 -8.82 12.93
CA TYR A 152 -17.87 -8.84 11.72
C TYR A 152 -17.24 -7.48 11.40
N ASN A 153 -16.19 -7.51 10.56
CA ASN A 153 -15.48 -6.34 10.08
C ASN A 153 -15.43 -6.40 8.55
N GLU A 154 -16.11 -5.49 7.88
CA GLU A 154 -16.07 -5.34 6.42
C GLU A 154 -15.17 -4.19 6.01
N SER A 155 -14.31 -4.43 5.03
CA SER A 155 -13.47 -3.38 4.45
C SER A 155 -13.53 -3.39 2.93
N TRP A 156 -13.50 -2.19 2.34
CA TRP A 156 -13.39 -1.95 0.91
C TRP A 156 -12.19 -1.08 0.63
N LYS A 157 -11.39 -1.47 -0.35
CA LYS A 157 -10.29 -0.65 -0.85
C LYS A 157 -10.42 -0.53 -2.35
N ASN A 158 -10.46 0.70 -2.82
CA ASN A 158 -10.53 1.02 -4.24
C ASN A 158 -9.31 1.85 -4.62
N ASN A 159 -8.63 1.42 -5.68
CA ASN A 159 -7.48 2.12 -6.25
C ASN A 159 -7.70 2.25 -7.76
N ILE A 160 -7.64 3.47 -8.27
CA ILE A 160 -7.72 3.78 -9.70
C ILE A 160 -6.48 4.58 -10.06
N GLN A 161 -5.79 4.16 -11.10
CA GLN A 161 -4.63 4.83 -11.67
C GLN A 161 -4.85 5.10 -13.14
N THR A 162 -4.66 6.35 -13.54
CA THR A 162 -4.77 6.78 -14.92
C THR A 162 -3.46 7.41 -15.38
N SER A 163 -3.10 7.15 -16.62
CA SER A 163 -1.93 7.76 -17.24
C SER A 163 -2.19 8.12 -18.69
N LEU A 164 -1.74 9.28 -19.07
CA LEU A 164 -1.73 9.77 -20.44
C LEU A 164 -0.28 10.14 -20.79
N THR A 165 0.24 9.59 -21.87
CA THR A 165 1.59 9.93 -22.36
C THR A 165 1.52 10.30 -23.81
N LEU A 166 2.04 11.48 -24.15
CA LEU A 166 2.22 11.96 -25.52
C LEU A 166 3.72 11.94 -25.84
N GLU A 167 4.11 11.17 -26.84
CA GLU A 167 5.46 11.16 -27.37
C GLU A 167 5.47 11.79 -28.77
N GLN A 168 6.31 12.80 -28.96
CA GLN A 168 6.47 13.49 -30.23
C GLN A 168 7.93 13.45 -30.66
N LYS A 169 8.22 12.84 -31.81
CA LYS A 169 9.52 12.98 -32.47
C LYS A 169 9.59 14.35 -33.12
N LEU A 170 10.65 15.08 -32.85
CA LEU A 170 10.89 16.44 -33.34
C LEU A 170 12.06 16.48 -34.32
N ASP A 171 12.25 15.40 -35.08
CA ASP A 171 13.33 15.30 -36.09
C ASP A 171 13.23 16.37 -37.17
N PHE A 172 12.05 16.97 -37.38
CA PHE A 172 11.85 18.11 -38.27
C PHE A 172 12.46 19.41 -37.75
N VAL A 173 12.71 19.53 -36.43
CA VAL A 173 13.44 20.64 -35.81
C VAL A 173 14.93 20.32 -35.82
N THR A 174 15.30 19.18 -35.28
CA THR A 174 16.65 18.64 -35.32
C THR A 174 16.64 17.12 -35.10
N LYS A 175 17.46 16.40 -35.86
CA LYS A 175 17.52 14.93 -35.75
C LYS A 175 17.92 14.51 -34.33
N GLY A 176 17.16 13.56 -33.79
CA GLY A 176 17.41 13.00 -32.47
C GLY A 176 16.73 13.76 -31.32
N LEU A 177 15.90 14.78 -31.64
CA LEU A 177 15.08 15.49 -30.65
C LEU A 177 13.73 14.79 -30.48
N ARG A 178 13.29 14.60 -29.22
CA ARG A 178 12.00 13.99 -28.85
C ARG A 178 11.44 14.68 -27.63
N PHE A 179 10.14 14.97 -27.68
CA PHE A 179 9.35 15.46 -26.56
C PHE A 179 8.50 14.31 -25.99
N VAL A 180 8.37 14.25 -24.67
CA VAL A 180 7.46 13.35 -23.96
C VAL A 180 6.71 14.13 -22.91
N GLY A 181 5.38 14.15 -23.01
CA GLY A 181 4.49 14.71 -21.98
C GLY A 181 3.76 13.60 -21.28
N ARG A 182 3.65 13.66 -19.95
CA ARG A 182 2.92 12.68 -19.12
C ARG A 182 1.97 13.39 -18.18
N PHE A 183 0.77 12.85 -18.07
CA PHE A 183 -0.20 13.22 -17.05
C PHE A 183 -0.68 11.96 -16.35
N GLY A 184 -0.79 12.01 -15.04
CA GLY A 184 -1.31 10.94 -14.20
C GLY A 184 -2.33 11.48 -13.22
N TYR A 185 -3.37 10.67 -12.98
CA TYR A 185 -4.38 10.94 -11.98
C TYR A 185 -4.73 9.65 -11.27
N ASP A 186 -4.43 9.59 -9.97
CA ASP A 186 -4.64 8.42 -9.15
C ASP A 186 -5.56 8.75 -7.99
N THR A 187 -6.45 7.82 -7.67
CA THR A 187 -7.28 7.87 -6.48
C THR A 187 -7.15 6.58 -5.68
N TYR A 188 -7.12 6.73 -4.37
CA TYR A 188 -7.20 5.64 -3.43
C TYR A 188 -8.27 5.94 -2.39
N ASN A 189 -9.16 4.97 -2.16
CA ASN A 189 -10.17 5.04 -1.11
C ASN A 189 -10.18 3.74 -0.33
N SER A 190 -10.25 3.83 0.99
CA SER A 190 -10.37 2.70 1.90
C SER A 190 -11.44 3.02 2.92
N ASN A 191 -12.36 2.10 3.12
CA ASN A 191 -13.41 2.21 4.13
C ASN A 191 -13.49 0.90 4.90
N TRP A 192 -13.73 0.98 6.19
CA TRP A 192 -14.09 -0.20 6.97
C TRP A 192 -15.25 0.12 7.91
N ILE A 193 -16.06 -0.90 8.15
CA ILE A 193 -17.17 -0.88 9.08
C ILE A 193 -17.02 -2.11 9.97
N LYS A 194 -16.80 -1.89 11.26
CA LYS A 194 -16.74 -2.93 12.27
C LYS A 194 -18.05 -2.94 13.04
N ARG A 195 -18.70 -4.10 13.07
CA ARG A 195 -19.82 -4.39 13.95
C ARG A 195 -19.39 -5.42 14.96
N TYR A 196 -19.44 -5.05 16.21
CA TYR A 196 -18.89 -5.84 17.30
C TYR A 196 -19.94 -6.05 18.37
N LYS A 197 -20.05 -7.29 18.83
CA LYS A 197 -20.83 -7.68 20.02
C LYS A 197 -20.06 -8.71 20.82
N SER A 198 -20.44 -8.90 22.08
CA SER A 198 -19.96 -10.02 22.88
C SER A 198 -21.09 -10.59 23.72
N PRO A 199 -21.24 -11.90 23.82
CA PRO A 199 -22.22 -12.50 24.71
C PRO A 199 -21.83 -12.29 26.18
N ALA A 200 -22.79 -12.45 27.06
CA ALA A 200 -22.52 -12.54 28.48
C ALA A 200 -21.57 -13.71 28.75
N ALA A 201 -20.65 -13.54 29.71
CA ALA A 201 -19.71 -14.59 30.06
C ALA A 201 -19.89 -15.01 31.54
N TYR A 202 -19.68 -16.29 31.77
CA TYR A 202 -19.93 -16.92 33.05
C TYR A 202 -18.71 -17.75 33.49
N LYS A 203 -18.53 -17.85 34.78
CA LYS A 203 -17.56 -18.75 35.40
C LYS A 203 -18.33 -19.80 36.20
N ALA A 204 -18.04 -21.07 35.97
CA ALA A 204 -18.59 -22.17 36.73
C ALA A 204 -17.99 -22.24 38.14
N ASP A 205 -18.78 -22.63 39.11
CA ASP A 205 -18.30 -22.94 40.46
C ASP A 205 -17.32 -24.14 40.43
N ARG A 206 -16.44 -24.18 41.43
CA ARG A 206 -15.44 -25.23 41.53
C ARG A 206 -16.03 -26.63 41.72
N TYR A 207 -17.20 -26.70 42.39
CA TYR A 207 -17.86 -27.94 42.72
C TYR A 207 -19.32 -27.91 42.28
N ARG A 208 -19.86 -29.07 41.91
CA ARG A 208 -21.30 -29.26 41.72
C ARG A 208 -21.97 -29.32 43.08
N GLN A 209 -23.22 -28.87 43.13
CA GLN A 209 -24.08 -29.00 44.30
C GLN A 209 -24.41 -30.50 44.57
N PRO A 210 -24.85 -30.86 45.76
CA PRO A 210 -25.25 -32.25 46.08
C PRO A 210 -26.33 -32.83 45.17
N ASP A 211 -27.15 -32.02 44.54
CA ASP A 211 -28.16 -32.39 43.56
C ASP A 211 -27.60 -32.56 42.14
N GLY A 212 -26.29 -32.38 41.94
CA GLY A 212 -25.63 -32.46 40.66
C GLY A 212 -25.63 -31.19 39.82
N THR A 213 -26.31 -30.13 40.26
CA THR A 213 -26.34 -28.84 39.55
C THR A 213 -25.00 -28.13 39.62
N LEU A 214 -24.68 -27.36 38.58
CA LEU A 214 -23.48 -26.50 38.52
C LEU A 214 -23.96 -25.05 38.55
N ASN A 215 -23.51 -24.31 39.55
CA ASN A 215 -23.79 -22.88 39.63
C ASN A 215 -22.80 -22.08 38.80
N PHE A 216 -23.26 -20.94 38.34
CA PHE A 216 -22.49 -20.04 37.48
C PHE A 216 -22.53 -18.61 38.01
N THR A 217 -21.39 -18.00 38.08
CA THR A 217 -21.27 -16.57 38.39
C THR A 217 -21.08 -15.82 37.07
N LYS A 218 -21.94 -14.83 36.81
CA LYS A 218 -21.81 -13.95 35.68
C LYS A 218 -20.62 -13.02 35.90
N ILE A 219 -19.64 -13.05 35.01
CA ILE A 219 -18.41 -12.25 35.09
C ILE A 219 -18.36 -11.10 34.09
N ARG A 220 -19.22 -11.15 33.09
CA ARG A 220 -19.31 -10.08 32.06
C ARG A 220 -20.74 -10.01 31.52
N ASP A 221 -21.24 -8.78 31.37
CA ASP A 221 -22.53 -8.54 30.73
C ASP A 221 -22.43 -8.69 29.21
N GLU A 222 -23.56 -9.01 28.60
CA GLU A 222 -23.71 -8.97 27.16
C GLU A 222 -23.50 -7.54 26.66
N LYS A 223 -22.71 -7.40 25.59
CA LYS A 223 -22.60 -6.18 24.80
C LYS A 223 -23.40 -6.34 23.53
N VAL A 224 -24.48 -5.58 23.42
CA VAL A 224 -25.24 -5.50 22.15
C VAL A 224 -24.37 -5.01 21.00
N MET A 225 -24.78 -5.32 19.77
CA MET A 225 -24.01 -4.97 18.60
C MET A 225 -23.81 -3.45 18.49
N SER A 226 -22.56 -3.05 18.55
CA SER A 226 -22.11 -1.68 18.30
C SER A 226 -21.51 -1.55 16.90
N GLN A 227 -21.48 -0.35 16.36
CA GLN A 227 -20.87 -0.07 15.07
C GLN A 227 -19.80 1.02 15.20
N SER A 228 -18.68 0.80 14.55
CA SER A 228 -17.65 1.82 14.29
C SER A 228 -17.22 1.78 12.85
N SER A 229 -16.80 2.90 12.31
CA SER A 229 -16.34 2.98 10.92
C SER A 229 -15.23 4.00 10.81
N ASN A 230 -14.39 3.82 9.80
CA ASN A 230 -13.39 4.81 9.41
C ASN A 230 -13.20 4.77 7.90
N SER A 231 -12.71 5.86 7.35
CA SER A 231 -12.42 5.99 5.92
C SER A 231 -11.11 6.73 5.70
N GLU A 232 -10.40 6.35 4.66
CA GLU A 232 -9.20 6.99 4.18
C GLU A 232 -9.36 7.29 2.69
N GLY A 233 -8.91 8.45 2.27
CA GLY A 233 -8.97 8.86 0.87
C GLY A 233 -7.71 9.62 0.49
N GLU A 234 -7.21 9.33 -0.69
CA GLU A 234 -6.05 9.99 -1.26
C GLU A 234 -6.27 10.25 -2.75
N LYS A 235 -5.89 11.43 -3.19
CA LYS A 235 -5.88 11.85 -4.58
C LYS A 235 -4.47 12.31 -4.92
N ARG A 236 -3.95 11.85 -6.06
CA ARG A 236 -2.66 12.28 -6.61
C ARG A 236 -2.85 12.78 -8.03
N GLU A 237 -2.18 13.88 -8.33
CA GLU A 237 -2.06 14.45 -9.66
C GLU A 237 -0.57 14.58 -9.98
N PHE A 238 -0.21 14.19 -11.19
CA PHE A 238 1.15 14.23 -11.67
C PHE A 238 1.18 14.77 -13.09
N PHE A 239 2.05 15.72 -13.32
CA PHE A 239 2.33 16.26 -14.64
C PHE A 239 3.84 16.32 -14.85
N GLU A 240 4.27 15.88 -16.02
CA GLU A 240 5.67 15.85 -16.39
C GLU A 240 5.83 16.11 -17.88
N TRP A 241 6.86 16.85 -18.25
CA TRP A 241 7.35 16.82 -19.61
C TRP A 241 8.87 16.66 -19.63
N GLU A 242 9.34 16.02 -20.70
CA GLU A 242 10.74 15.77 -20.96
C GLU A 242 11.08 16.16 -22.42
N LEU A 243 12.20 16.79 -22.58
CA LEU A 243 12.82 17.03 -23.88
C LEU A 243 14.11 16.21 -23.95
N HIS A 244 14.16 15.25 -24.83
CA HIS A 244 15.29 14.36 -25.03
C HIS A 244 16.02 14.74 -26.30
N TYR A 245 17.34 14.81 -26.22
CA TYR A 245 18.19 14.94 -27.40
C TYR A 245 19.27 13.86 -27.38
N SER A 246 19.49 13.18 -28.51
CA SER A 246 20.54 12.20 -28.63
C SER A 246 20.99 12.14 -30.09
N ARG A 247 22.27 12.46 -30.33
CA ARG A 247 22.84 12.45 -31.68
C ARG A 247 24.32 12.10 -31.66
N ALA A 248 24.73 11.34 -32.68
CA ALA A 248 26.13 11.06 -32.98
C ALA A 248 26.60 11.91 -34.15
N PHE A 249 27.75 12.54 -33.97
CA PHE A 249 28.49 13.30 -35.01
C PHE A 249 29.86 12.65 -35.19
N LYS A 250 29.97 11.70 -36.12
CA LYS A 250 31.17 10.86 -36.29
C LYS A 250 31.53 10.17 -34.95
N THR A 251 32.64 10.60 -34.33
CA THR A 251 33.15 10.08 -33.06
C THR A 251 32.60 10.78 -31.83
N HIS A 252 31.82 11.85 -32.00
CA HIS A 252 31.23 12.64 -30.91
C HIS A 252 29.79 12.21 -30.67
N HIS A 253 29.47 11.84 -29.47
CA HIS A 253 28.11 11.51 -29.07
C HIS A 253 27.62 12.53 -28.03
N VAL A 254 26.55 13.20 -28.37
CA VAL A 254 25.91 14.22 -27.51
C VAL A 254 24.53 13.73 -27.11
N GLY A 255 24.24 13.79 -25.84
CA GLY A 255 22.92 13.49 -25.33
C GLY A 255 22.51 14.49 -24.26
N GLY A 256 21.21 14.62 -24.07
CA GLY A 256 20.67 15.48 -23.03
C GLY A 256 19.22 15.19 -22.76
N VAL A 257 18.80 15.49 -21.56
CA VAL A 257 17.41 15.47 -21.12
C VAL A 257 17.15 16.73 -20.29
N LEU A 258 16.10 17.43 -20.63
CA LEU A 258 15.52 18.49 -19.79
C LEU A 258 14.13 18.01 -19.37
N LYS A 259 13.85 18.04 -18.09
CA LYS A 259 12.64 17.53 -17.48
C LYS A 259 12.02 18.55 -16.54
N TYR A 260 10.72 18.71 -16.62
CA TYR A 260 9.91 19.41 -15.63
C TYR A 260 8.94 18.43 -15.01
N THR A 261 8.75 18.50 -13.68
CA THR A 261 7.78 17.72 -12.95
C THR A 261 6.96 18.59 -12.02
N GLN A 262 5.69 18.27 -11.91
CA GLN A 262 4.78 18.83 -10.92
C GLN A 262 3.90 17.70 -10.38
N ALA A 263 3.82 17.58 -9.06
CA ALA A 263 2.97 16.60 -8.43
C ALA A 263 2.19 17.22 -7.26
N SER A 264 0.99 16.73 -7.06
CA SER A 264 0.12 17.09 -5.95
C SER A 264 -0.48 15.82 -5.35
N LYS A 265 -0.49 15.76 -4.02
CA LYS A 265 -1.11 14.69 -3.26
C LYS A 265 -1.94 15.31 -2.15
N ILE A 266 -3.20 14.91 -2.02
CA ILE A 266 -4.09 15.36 -0.96
C ILE A 266 -4.77 14.17 -0.30
N PHE A 267 -4.89 14.20 1.02
CA PHE A 267 -5.80 13.34 1.76
C PHE A 267 -7.19 13.95 1.78
N THR A 268 -8.21 13.19 1.44
CA THR A 268 -9.57 13.68 1.24
C THR A 268 -10.51 13.30 2.38
N GLN A 269 -10.07 12.40 3.26
CA GLN A 269 -10.87 11.89 4.36
C GLN A 269 -10.00 11.72 5.61
N ASN A 270 -10.62 11.84 6.78
CA ASN A 270 -9.99 11.61 8.08
C ASN A 270 -8.71 12.43 8.32
N ILE A 271 -8.75 13.70 7.87
CA ILE A 271 -7.59 14.62 7.94
C ILE A 271 -7.37 15.22 9.33
N GLY A 272 -8.28 14.95 10.29
CA GLY A 272 -8.23 15.53 11.64
C GLY A 272 -8.60 17.01 11.66
N THR A 273 -8.27 17.69 12.75
CA THR A 273 -8.59 19.10 12.98
C THR A 273 -7.46 20.08 12.65
N ASP A 274 -6.25 19.59 12.43
CA ASP A 274 -5.13 20.45 12.04
C ASP A 274 -5.28 20.90 10.58
N LEU A 275 -5.42 22.20 10.36
CA LEU A 275 -5.55 22.82 9.04
C LEU A 275 -4.41 22.45 8.08
N LYS A 276 -3.21 22.17 8.58
CA LYS A 276 -2.07 21.76 7.78
C LYS A 276 -2.30 20.43 7.06
N ASN A 277 -3.12 19.55 7.61
CA ASN A 277 -3.43 18.25 7.01
C ASN A 277 -4.33 18.36 5.78
N GLY A 278 -5.14 19.44 5.69
CA GLY A 278 -5.97 19.75 4.52
C GLY A 278 -5.20 20.38 3.35
N ILE A 279 -3.95 20.80 3.57
CA ILE A 279 -3.12 21.38 2.51
C ILE A 279 -2.53 20.26 1.65
N PRO A 280 -2.68 20.29 0.31
CA PRO A 280 -2.05 19.30 -0.56
C PRO A 280 -0.53 19.27 -0.41
N TYR A 281 0.07 18.10 -0.50
CA TYR A 281 1.51 17.94 -0.67
C TYR A 281 1.86 18.28 -2.12
N ARG A 282 2.63 19.32 -2.33
CA ARG A 282 3.01 19.81 -3.66
C ARG A 282 4.52 19.79 -3.82
N ASN A 283 4.96 19.30 -4.94
CA ASN A 283 6.35 19.47 -5.37
C ASN A 283 6.38 19.84 -6.84
N GLN A 284 7.40 20.58 -7.21
CA GLN A 284 7.72 20.90 -8.60
C GLN A 284 9.21 21.07 -8.77
N GLY A 285 9.69 20.80 -9.96
CA GLY A 285 11.10 20.97 -10.22
C GLY A 285 11.45 20.85 -11.69
N ILE A 286 12.61 21.39 -12.00
CA ILE A 286 13.29 21.21 -13.28
C ILE A 286 14.54 20.40 -13.03
N ALA A 287 14.77 19.39 -13.84
CA ALA A 287 16.00 18.60 -13.82
C ALA A 287 16.58 18.52 -15.23
N GLY A 288 17.88 18.52 -15.32
CA GLY A 288 18.54 18.36 -16.58
C GLY A 288 19.75 17.44 -16.48
N ARG A 289 20.02 16.81 -17.59
CA ARG A 289 21.23 16.02 -17.80
C ARG A 289 21.79 16.36 -19.16
N PHE A 290 23.08 16.59 -19.22
CA PHE A 290 23.85 16.68 -20.43
C PHE A 290 24.96 15.63 -20.39
N ASN A 291 25.09 14.84 -21.44
CA ASN A 291 26.14 13.84 -21.55
C ASN A 291 26.86 13.97 -22.89
N TYR A 292 28.15 13.81 -22.83
CA TYR A 292 29.01 13.85 -23.96
C TYR A 292 30.00 12.69 -23.87
N ASN A 293 30.26 12.01 -25.00
CA ASN A 293 31.38 11.12 -25.10
C ASN A 293 32.12 11.31 -26.46
N TRP A 294 33.40 11.20 -26.36
CA TRP A 294 34.27 11.19 -27.55
C TRP A 294 34.89 9.81 -27.76
N ASN A 295 34.56 9.24 -28.91
CA ASN A 295 35.09 7.97 -29.37
C ASN A 295 35.02 6.82 -28.35
N TYR A 296 34.01 6.86 -27.44
CA TYR A 296 33.85 5.92 -26.32
C TYR A 296 35.04 5.87 -25.35
N ARG A 297 35.96 6.84 -25.38
CA ARG A 297 37.13 6.95 -24.51
C ARG A 297 36.86 7.91 -23.34
N TYR A 298 36.44 9.11 -23.66
CA TYR A 298 36.23 10.17 -22.67
C TYR A 298 34.75 10.47 -22.55
N PHE A 299 34.28 10.55 -21.31
CA PHE A 299 32.88 10.79 -20.98
C PHE A 299 32.78 11.95 -20.00
N ILE A 300 31.84 12.84 -20.24
CA ILE A 300 31.47 13.93 -19.34
C ILE A 300 29.96 13.88 -19.18
N ASP A 301 29.49 13.87 -17.93
CA ASP A 301 28.10 14.00 -17.58
C ASP A 301 27.92 15.21 -16.63
N PHE A 302 27.00 16.08 -16.97
CA PHE A 302 26.53 17.15 -16.09
C PHE A 302 25.05 16.94 -15.81
N ASN A 303 24.68 16.94 -14.52
CA ASN A 303 23.31 16.82 -14.08
C ASN A 303 22.99 17.99 -13.17
N PHE A 304 21.76 18.44 -13.20
CA PHE A 304 21.27 19.41 -12.20
C PHE A 304 19.81 19.14 -11.87
N GLY A 305 19.43 19.47 -10.64
CA GLY A 305 18.06 19.56 -10.18
C GLY A 305 17.81 20.94 -9.57
N TYR A 306 16.71 21.57 -9.93
CA TYR A 306 16.19 22.77 -9.29
C TYR A 306 14.79 22.46 -8.80
N ASN A 307 14.69 22.06 -7.53
CA ASN A 307 13.48 21.49 -6.95
C ASN A 307 12.93 22.40 -5.85
N GLY A 308 11.61 22.58 -5.86
CA GLY A 308 10.88 23.33 -4.86
C GLY A 308 10.12 22.38 -3.91
N SER A 309 10.22 22.68 -2.61
CA SER A 309 9.45 22.02 -1.57
C SER A 309 8.60 23.01 -0.81
N GLU A 310 7.35 22.65 -0.58
CA GLU A 310 6.41 23.45 0.22
C GLU A 310 6.77 23.50 1.71
N ASN A 311 7.65 22.62 2.19
CA ASN A 311 8.10 22.62 3.58
C ASN A 311 8.94 23.84 3.94
N PHE A 312 9.40 24.63 2.95
CA PHE A 312 10.16 25.84 3.15
C PHE A 312 9.35 27.09 2.81
N HIS A 313 9.66 28.17 3.50
CA HIS A 313 9.06 29.48 3.20
C HIS A 313 9.29 29.87 1.73
N LYS A 314 8.39 30.67 1.16
CA LYS A 314 8.40 31.06 -0.27
C LYS A 314 9.77 31.53 -0.78
N ASP A 315 10.54 32.24 0.05
CA ASP A 315 11.84 32.84 -0.31
C ASP A 315 12.99 31.80 -0.35
N HIS A 316 12.81 30.62 0.27
CA HIS A 316 13.82 29.56 0.37
C HIS A 316 13.29 28.21 -0.14
N ARG A 317 12.21 28.24 -0.91
CA ARG A 317 11.48 27.03 -1.34
C ARG A 317 12.26 26.19 -2.36
N PHE A 318 13.07 26.82 -3.20
CA PHE A 318 13.80 26.17 -4.28
C PHE A 318 15.28 25.99 -3.96
N GLY A 319 15.78 24.77 -4.21
CA GLY A 319 17.19 24.42 -4.08
C GLY A 319 17.80 23.98 -5.39
N PHE A 320 19.06 24.37 -5.65
CA PHE A 320 19.83 23.94 -6.82
C PHE A 320 20.85 22.88 -6.43
N PHE A 321 20.81 21.74 -7.13
CA PHE A 321 21.57 20.54 -6.83
C PHE A 321 22.34 20.07 -8.07
N PRO A 322 23.51 20.63 -8.36
CA PRO A 322 24.35 20.22 -9.48
C PRO A 322 25.17 18.98 -9.15
N ALA A 323 25.44 18.19 -10.19
CA ALA A 323 26.40 17.10 -10.14
C ALA A 323 27.16 17.00 -11.47
N ILE A 324 28.45 16.72 -11.39
CA ILE A 324 29.32 16.50 -12.55
C ILE A 324 30.07 15.18 -12.40
N SER A 325 30.25 14.48 -13.51
CA SER A 325 31.12 13.33 -13.54
C SER A 325 31.93 13.28 -14.83
N GLY A 326 33.16 12.80 -14.69
CA GLY A 326 34.05 12.47 -15.80
C GLY A 326 34.42 10.99 -15.78
N ALA A 327 34.64 10.40 -16.94
CA ALA A 327 35.13 9.05 -17.01
C ALA A 327 36.06 8.86 -18.20
N TRP A 328 37.08 8.01 -18.00
CA TRP A 328 38.05 7.61 -18.98
C TRP A 328 38.03 6.09 -19.14
N ASN A 329 37.76 5.65 -20.37
CA ASN A 329 37.79 4.25 -20.74
C ASN A 329 39.20 3.90 -21.33
N LEU A 330 40.05 3.47 -20.44
CA LEU A 330 41.45 3.11 -20.77
C LEU A 330 41.53 1.96 -21.79
N ALA A 331 40.60 1.00 -21.74
CA ALA A 331 40.59 -0.13 -22.63
C ALA A 331 40.46 0.29 -24.13
N GLU A 332 39.83 1.44 -24.40
CA GLU A 332 39.66 1.98 -25.75
C GLU A 332 40.86 2.79 -26.26
N GLU A 333 41.88 3.01 -25.43
CA GLU A 333 43.08 3.72 -25.84
C GLU A 333 43.96 2.86 -26.75
N PRO A 334 44.59 3.45 -27.79
CA PRO A 334 45.39 2.71 -28.76
C PRO A 334 46.53 1.92 -28.09
N PHE A 335 47.16 2.47 -27.05
CA PHE A 335 48.22 1.77 -26.31
C PHE A 335 47.70 0.56 -25.54
N MET A 336 46.54 0.66 -24.90
CA MET A 336 45.95 -0.44 -24.19
C MET A 336 45.44 -1.54 -25.11
N LYS A 337 44.88 -1.19 -26.26
CA LYS A 337 44.50 -2.16 -27.30
C LYS A 337 45.67 -2.97 -27.81
N LYS A 338 46.86 -2.39 -27.91
CA LYS A 338 48.09 -3.10 -28.28
C LYS A 338 48.56 -4.08 -27.20
N ILE A 339 48.44 -3.71 -25.91
CA ILE A 339 48.98 -4.48 -24.79
C ILE A 339 47.98 -5.56 -24.36
N ALA A 340 46.73 -5.23 -24.23
CA ALA A 340 45.72 -6.04 -23.53
C ALA A 340 44.44 -6.27 -24.34
N GLY A 341 44.36 -5.83 -25.59
CA GLY A 341 43.12 -5.86 -26.40
C GLY A 341 42.55 -7.24 -26.71
N LYS A 342 43.30 -8.33 -26.44
CA LYS A 342 42.81 -9.70 -26.59
C LYS A 342 41.95 -10.20 -25.39
N TRP A 343 42.12 -9.61 -24.20
CA TRP A 343 41.47 -10.07 -22.98
C TRP A 343 40.81 -8.95 -22.14
N LEU A 344 41.23 -7.70 -22.35
CA LEU A 344 40.70 -6.56 -21.61
C LEU A 344 39.65 -5.80 -22.46
N ASN A 345 38.38 -6.12 -22.30
CA ASN A 345 37.28 -5.50 -23.06
C ASN A 345 36.83 -4.16 -22.49
N MET A 346 37.00 -3.92 -21.19
CA MET A 346 36.61 -2.69 -20.52
C MET A 346 37.49 -2.41 -19.30
N LEU A 347 38.08 -1.22 -19.26
CA LEU A 347 38.71 -0.65 -18.06
C LEU A 347 38.36 0.85 -18.03
N LYS A 348 37.38 1.20 -17.20
CA LYS A 348 36.84 2.56 -17.12
C LYS A 348 37.02 3.13 -15.71
N ILE A 349 37.74 4.24 -15.60
CA ILE A 349 37.86 5.02 -14.37
C ILE A 349 36.83 6.12 -14.42
N ARG A 350 36.09 6.33 -13.32
CA ARG A 350 35.07 7.37 -13.21
C ARG A 350 35.26 8.14 -11.91
N TYR A 351 35.12 9.45 -12.00
CA TYR A 351 35.02 10.35 -10.86
C TYR A 351 33.71 11.13 -10.95
N SER A 352 33.02 11.32 -9.82
CA SER A 352 31.81 12.12 -9.76
C SER A 352 31.74 12.92 -8.48
N TYR A 353 31.21 14.15 -8.58
CA TYR A 353 30.94 15.05 -7.46
C TYR A 353 29.56 15.66 -7.65
N GLY A 354 28.80 15.81 -6.56
CA GLY A 354 27.48 16.42 -6.63
C GLY A 354 26.96 16.86 -5.28
N LYS A 355 25.97 17.75 -5.32
CA LYS A 355 25.21 18.20 -4.17
C LYS A 355 23.84 17.54 -4.17
N THR A 356 23.37 17.14 -2.99
CA THR A 356 22.02 16.62 -2.78
C THR A 356 21.30 17.46 -1.73
N GLY A 357 19.97 17.47 -1.79
CA GLY A 357 19.12 18.15 -0.79
C GLY A 357 18.09 17.17 -0.22
N ASN A 358 17.63 17.50 0.97
CA ASN A 358 16.55 16.79 1.64
C ASN A 358 15.55 17.81 2.19
N ASP A 359 14.26 17.60 1.95
CA ASP A 359 13.15 18.42 2.46
C ASP A 359 12.39 17.76 3.61
N ALA A 360 12.80 16.57 4.02
CA ALA A 360 12.17 15.86 5.11
C ALA A 360 12.65 16.38 6.45
N LEU A 361 11.77 17.06 7.17
CA LEU A 361 12.00 17.56 8.52
C LEU A 361 11.26 16.64 9.50
N TYR A 362 11.91 16.28 10.60
CA TYR A 362 11.35 15.40 11.61
C TYR A 362 11.45 16.04 13.00
N GLU A 363 10.39 15.87 13.79
CA GLU A 363 10.36 16.15 15.21
C GLU A 363 10.08 14.81 15.93
N GLY A 364 11.12 14.22 16.51
CA GLY A 364 11.10 12.82 16.95
C GLY A 364 10.85 11.87 15.75
N ASN A 365 9.83 11.04 15.84
CA ASN A 365 9.45 10.10 14.78
C ASN A 365 8.38 10.65 13.81
N LYS A 366 7.94 11.90 13.98
CA LYS A 366 6.90 12.50 13.15
C LYS A 366 7.52 13.43 12.11
N ARG A 367 7.11 13.27 10.85
CA ARG A 367 7.46 14.21 9.79
C ARG A 367 6.71 15.53 10.00
N VAL A 368 7.45 16.64 10.12
CA VAL A 368 6.91 17.99 10.28
C VAL A 368 6.60 18.57 8.90
N ARG A 369 5.43 19.19 8.77
CA ARG A 369 5.03 19.93 7.59
C ARG A 369 4.90 21.42 7.93
N PHE A 370 5.30 22.26 6.99
CA PHE A 370 5.19 23.71 7.11
C PHE A 370 5.72 24.26 8.46
N PRO A 371 6.98 24.00 8.84
CA PRO A 371 7.51 24.45 10.12
C PRO A 371 7.51 25.97 10.29
N TYR A 372 7.37 26.71 9.18
CA TYR A 372 7.26 28.16 9.15
C TYR A 372 5.83 28.68 9.37
N LEU A 373 4.82 27.81 9.38
CA LEU A 373 3.44 28.18 9.70
C LEU A 373 3.18 27.96 11.20
N TYR A 374 2.95 29.05 11.90
CA TYR A 374 2.49 28.98 13.28
C TYR A 374 0.99 28.70 13.30
N SER A 375 0.58 27.71 14.09
CA SER A 375 -0.82 27.46 14.43
C SER A 375 -1.01 27.81 15.90
N ILE A 376 -1.97 28.69 16.18
CA ILE A 376 -2.37 29.01 17.53
C ILE A 376 -3.59 28.15 17.85
N ALA A 377 -3.49 27.27 18.85
CA ALA A 377 -4.64 26.56 19.37
C ALA A 377 -5.49 27.54 20.21
N THR A 378 -6.67 27.86 19.69
CA THR A 378 -7.60 28.77 20.38
C THR A 378 -8.56 28.04 21.33
N ASP A 379 -8.51 26.71 21.36
CA ASP A 379 -9.44 25.87 22.11
C ASP A 379 -8.99 25.55 23.55
N ASN A 380 -7.82 25.98 23.94
CA ASN A 380 -7.38 25.86 25.32
C ASN A 380 -7.94 27.04 26.12
N ASN A 381 -9.08 26.85 26.76
CA ASN A 381 -9.60 27.68 27.83
C ASN A 381 -8.65 27.62 29.06
N VAL A 382 -7.44 28.10 28.91
CA VAL A 382 -6.57 28.37 30.06
C VAL A 382 -6.60 29.87 30.30
N TYR A 383 -7.66 30.34 30.90
CA TYR A 383 -7.63 31.56 31.67
C TYR A 383 -7.20 31.22 33.10
N HIS A 384 -5.98 31.51 33.43
CA HIS A 384 -5.54 31.68 34.82
C HIS A 384 -5.37 33.15 35.12
#